data_c8b6895d664993410bdc60b1839dc05b
#
_entry.id   c8b6895d664993410bdc60b1839dc05b
#
_cell.length_a   1.000
_cell.length_b   1.000
_cell.length_c   1.000
_cell.angle_alpha   90.00
_cell.angle_beta   90.00
_cell.angle_gamma   90.00
#
_symmetry.space_group_name_H-M   'P 1'
#
loop_
_entity.id
_entity.type
_entity.pdbx_description
1 polymer ?
#
loop_
_entity_poly.entity_id
_entity_poly.type
_entity_poly.pdbx_seq_one_letter_code
_entity_poly.pdbx_strand_id
1 'polypeptide(L)'
;EMTQERMAVILEEPIYAAKDWSAEIVPDATIDDLDEVAIAKARMMFKKVHSRIPAEEVNAWNVQTFLSKCGLTRNGGITRAAIILLGKYESAFKLRPAVVQVTWTRRDKNQEVVDYEHFTVPFILTVDEILSKIENLTLREMPGGTLFPDTMKQYDDYTIREALHNC
;
A
#
# COMPACT_ATOMS: atom_id res chain seq x y z
N GLU A 1 -14.86 -24.60 17.15
CA GLU A 1 -15.24 -25.52 16.05
C GLU A 1 -16.19 -24.80 15.11
N MET A 2 -15.87 -24.87 13.81
CA MET A 2 -16.69 -24.27 12.76
C MET A 2 -17.90 -25.16 12.50
N THR A 3 -19.12 -24.64 12.64
CA THR A 3 -20.35 -25.43 12.42
C THR A 3 -20.51 -25.74 10.93
N GLN A 4 -21.20 -26.87 10.61
CA GLN A 4 -21.46 -27.24 9.21
C GLN A 4 -22.28 -26.18 8.48
N GLU A 5 -23.19 -25.47 9.15
CA GLU A 5 -23.93 -24.35 8.57
C GLU A 5 -23.01 -23.18 8.14
N ARG A 6 -22.02 -22.85 8.98
CA ARG A 6 -21.07 -21.78 8.66
C ARG A 6 -20.12 -22.15 7.52
N MET A 7 -19.81 -23.45 7.39
CA MET A 7 -19.02 -23.99 6.29
C MET A 7 -19.81 -23.96 4.97
N ALA A 8 -21.11 -24.28 5.02
CA ALA A 8 -22.00 -24.20 3.85
C ALA A 8 -22.13 -22.75 3.34
N VAL A 9 -22.31 -21.77 4.23
CA VAL A 9 -22.37 -20.34 3.87
C VAL A 9 -21.06 -19.88 3.20
N ILE A 10 -19.91 -20.29 3.72
CA ILE A 10 -18.60 -19.94 3.14
C ILE A 10 -18.41 -20.59 1.76
N LEU A 11 -18.90 -21.82 1.57
CA LEU A 11 -18.80 -22.52 0.29
C LEU A 11 -19.82 -22.04 -0.74
N GLU A 12 -20.93 -21.46 -0.31
CA GLU A 12 -21.95 -20.84 -1.17
C GLU A 12 -21.63 -19.37 -1.51
N GLU A 13 -20.73 -18.72 -0.77
CA GLU A 13 -20.24 -17.40 -1.20
C GLU A 13 -19.57 -17.54 -2.58
N PRO A 14 -20.08 -16.84 -3.62
CA PRO A 14 -19.56 -16.96 -4.95
C PRO A 14 -18.17 -16.29 -5.01
N ILE A 15 -17.14 -17.07 -4.70
CA ILE A 15 -15.71 -16.67 -4.76
C ILE A 15 -15.36 -16.09 -6.15
N TYR A 16 -16.15 -16.43 -7.17
CA TYR A 16 -15.95 -15.98 -8.56
C TYR A 16 -16.81 -14.77 -8.96
N ALA A 17 -17.70 -14.28 -8.10
CA ALA A 17 -18.57 -13.14 -8.41
C ALA A 17 -18.22 -11.87 -7.66
N ALA A 18 -17.20 -11.88 -6.81
CA ALA A 18 -16.73 -10.68 -6.15
C ALA A 18 -16.12 -9.76 -7.21
N LYS A 19 -16.89 -8.77 -7.64
CA LYS A 19 -16.40 -7.71 -8.53
C LYS A 19 -15.22 -7.04 -7.85
N ASP A 20 -14.07 -7.01 -8.52
CA ASP A 20 -12.89 -6.33 -7.99
C ASP A 20 -13.21 -4.84 -7.80
N TRP A 21 -13.44 -4.46 -6.55
CA TRP A 21 -13.79 -3.11 -6.16
C TRP A 21 -12.70 -2.11 -6.53
N SER A 22 -11.45 -2.52 -6.43
CA SER A 22 -10.30 -1.66 -6.68
C SER A 22 -10.14 -1.32 -8.17
N ALA A 23 -10.59 -2.22 -9.05
CA ALA A 23 -10.57 -2.05 -10.50
C ALA A 23 -11.77 -1.25 -11.05
N GLU A 24 -12.71 -0.84 -10.18
CA GLU A 24 -13.82 0.01 -10.61
C GLU A 24 -13.34 1.42 -10.95
N ILE A 25 -13.95 1.98 -12.00
CA ILE A 25 -13.69 3.37 -12.40
C ILE A 25 -14.33 4.30 -11.38
N VAL A 26 -13.58 5.32 -10.98
CA VAL A 26 -14.07 6.42 -10.15
C VAL A 26 -14.74 7.44 -11.07
N PRO A 27 -16.04 7.70 -10.91
CA PRO A 27 -16.73 8.72 -11.72
C PRO A 27 -16.04 10.09 -11.59
N ASP A 28 -15.94 10.80 -12.70
CA ASP A 28 -15.39 12.16 -12.77
C ASP A 28 -13.95 12.32 -12.25
N ALA A 29 -13.22 11.21 -12.07
CA ALA A 29 -11.80 11.26 -11.75
C ALA A 29 -10.96 11.48 -13.01
N THR A 30 -10.00 12.36 -12.90
CA THR A 30 -9.08 12.74 -13.96
C THR A 30 -7.62 12.59 -13.49
N ILE A 31 -6.67 12.79 -14.39
CA ILE A 31 -5.24 12.81 -14.05
C ILE A 31 -4.93 13.91 -13.01
N ASP A 32 -5.70 15.01 -13.02
CA ASP A 32 -5.52 16.13 -12.09
C ASP A 32 -5.86 15.75 -10.63
N ASP A 33 -6.57 14.65 -10.42
CA ASP A 33 -6.82 14.09 -9.10
C ASP A 33 -5.63 13.31 -8.53
N LEU A 34 -4.59 13.10 -9.34
CA LEU A 34 -3.42 12.32 -8.95
C LEU A 34 -2.27 13.25 -8.53
N ASP A 35 -1.48 12.77 -7.55
CA ASP A 35 -0.32 13.48 -7.04
C ASP A 35 0.91 13.25 -7.93
N GLU A 36 1.56 14.32 -8.36
CA GLU A 36 2.70 14.26 -9.27
C GLU A 36 3.92 13.57 -8.64
N VAL A 37 4.15 13.75 -7.33
CA VAL A 37 5.25 13.13 -6.60
C VAL A 37 5.00 11.61 -6.49
N ALA A 38 3.75 11.23 -6.22
CA ALA A 38 3.36 9.83 -6.19
C ALA A 38 3.53 9.16 -7.57
N ILE A 39 3.14 9.83 -8.66
CA ILE A 39 3.35 9.35 -10.03
C ILE A 39 4.86 9.20 -10.32
N ALA A 40 5.67 10.18 -9.94
CA ALA A 40 7.12 10.12 -10.15
C ALA A 40 7.75 8.94 -9.39
N LYS A 41 7.35 8.72 -8.13
CA LYS A 41 7.80 7.58 -7.33
C LYS A 41 7.34 6.25 -7.95
N ALA A 42 6.10 6.17 -8.41
CA ALA A 42 5.58 4.98 -9.09
C ALA A 42 6.40 4.64 -10.35
N ARG A 43 6.74 5.65 -11.17
CA ARG A 43 7.61 5.44 -12.34
C ARG A 43 9.00 4.92 -11.97
N MET A 44 9.58 5.45 -10.90
CA MET A 44 10.88 4.99 -10.41
C MET A 44 10.81 3.52 -9.97
N MET A 45 9.77 3.15 -9.23
CA MET A 45 9.55 1.77 -8.78
C MET A 45 9.27 0.83 -9.96
N PHE A 46 8.44 1.26 -10.91
CA PHE A 46 8.12 0.48 -12.12
C PHE A 46 9.39 0.13 -12.90
N LYS A 47 10.28 1.10 -13.14
CA LYS A 47 11.57 0.86 -13.82
C LYS A 47 12.45 -0.15 -13.08
N LYS A 48 12.44 -0.12 -11.76
CA LYS A 48 13.21 -1.05 -10.92
C LYS A 48 12.69 -2.49 -11.04
N VAL A 49 11.37 -2.66 -11.06
CA VAL A 49 10.73 -3.99 -11.17
C VAL A 49 10.78 -4.52 -12.60
N HIS A 50 10.53 -3.66 -13.58
CA HIS A 50 10.49 -4.02 -15.00
C HIS A 50 11.78 -3.66 -15.72
N SER A 51 12.92 -4.15 -15.22
CA SER A 51 14.25 -3.86 -15.75
C SER A 51 14.50 -4.28 -17.21
N ARG A 52 13.61 -5.09 -17.78
CA ARG A 52 13.65 -5.47 -19.20
C ARG A 52 13.16 -4.36 -20.14
N ILE A 53 12.43 -3.37 -19.61
CA ILE A 53 11.95 -2.23 -20.38
C ILE A 53 12.96 -1.10 -20.21
N PRO A 54 13.49 -0.53 -21.31
CA PRO A 54 14.44 0.59 -21.21
C PRO A 54 13.87 1.76 -20.40
N ALA A 55 14.69 2.34 -19.53
CA ALA A 55 14.26 3.44 -18.67
C ALA A 55 13.80 4.67 -19.50
N GLU A 56 14.42 4.90 -20.65
CA GLU A 56 14.09 5.96 -21.60
C GLU A 56 12.69 5.78 -22.16
N GLU A 57 12.29 4.53 -22.47
CA GLU A 57 10.96 4.21 -22.95
C GLU A 57 9.91 4.54 -21.89
N VAL A 58 10.13 4.11 -20.64
CA VAL A 58 9.21 4.42 -19.52
C VAL A 58 9.11 5.93 -19.28
N ASN A 59 10.21 6.67 -19.44
CA ASN A 59 10.21 8.12 -19.29
C ASN A 59 9.45 8.84 -20.42
N ALA A 60 9.46 8.28 -21.62
CA ALA A 60 8.77 8.83 -22.79
C ALA A 60 7.22 8.66 -22.70
N TRP A 61 6.72 7.72 -21.89
CA TRP A 61 5.28 7.57 -21.74
C TRP A 61 4.65 8.80 -21.07
N ASN A 62 3.57 9.30 -21.63
CA ASN A 62 2.74 10.27 -20.93
C ASN A 62 2.07 9.61 -19.70
N VAL A 63 1.45 10.41 -18.83
CA VAL A 63 0.84 9.91 -17.59
C VAL A 63 -0.25 8.87 -17.89
N GLN A 64 -1.13 9.13 -18.86
CA GLN A 64 -2.21 8.21 -19.23
C GLN A 64 -1.68 6.84 -19.68
N THR A 65 -0.64 6.84 -20.55
CA THR A 65 0.00 5.61 -21.01
C THR A 65 0.65 4.86 -19.84
N PHE A 66 1.35 5.58 -18.96
CA PHE A 66 1.97 4.98 -17.78
C PHE A 66 0.93 4.31 -16.87
N LEU A 67 -0.15 5.01 -16.53
CA LEU A 67 -1.22 4.46 -15.70
C LEU A 67 -1.86 3.21 -16.34
N SER A 68 -2.07 3.24 -17.65
CA SER A 68 -2.59 2.07 -18.38
C SER A 68 -1.63 0.88 -18.31
N LYS A 69 -0.32 1.09 -18.46
CA LYS A 69 0.70 0.05 -18.31
C LYS A 69 0.78 -0.52 -16.89
N CYS A 70 0.43 0.28 -15.88
CA CYS A 70 0.33 -0.16 -14.49
C CYS A 70 -1.02 -0.82 -14.14
N GLY A 71 -2.00 -0.88 -15.06
CA GLY A 71 -3.33 -1.40 -14.79
C GLY A 71 -4.19 -0.46 -13.92
N LEU A 72 -3.80 0.81 -13.79
CA LEU A 72 -4.48 1.82 -12.96
C LEU A 72 -5.57 2.59 -13.72
N THR A 73 -5.79 2.25 -14.99
CA THR A 73 -6.92 2.76 -15.79
C THR A 73 -7.69 1.62 -16.41
N ARG A 74 -8.99 1.83 -16.59
CA ARG A 74 -9.89 0.90 -17.27
C ARG A 74 -10.80 1.68 -18.24
N ASN A 75 -10.86 1.29 -19.50
CA ASN A 75 -11.62 2.02 -20.52
C ASN A 75 -11.33 3.53 -20.57
N GLY A 76 -10.05 3.91 -20.29
CA GLY A 76 -9.63 5.31 -20.23
C GLY A 76 -9.97 6.05 -18.93
N GLY A 77 -10.77 5.47 -18.04
CA GLY A 77 -11.12 6.04 -16.74
C GLY A 77 -10.12 5.66 -15.65
N ILE A 78 -9.98 6.52 -14.65
CA ILE A 78 -9.15 6.31 -13.45
C ILE A 78 -9.83 5.30 -12.52
N THR A 79 -9.10 4.29 -12.08
CA THR A 79 -9.62 3.28 -11.14
C THR A 79 -9.51 3.73 -9.68
N ARG A 80 -10.27 3.06 -8.79
CA ARG A 80 -10.13 3.27 -7.34
C ARG A 80 -8.71 2.98 -6.86
N ALA A 81 -8.08 1.92 -7.38
CA ALA A 81 -6.67 1.62 -7.10
C ALA A 81 -5.75 2.79 -7.44
N ALA A 82 -5.98 3.48 -8.55
CA ALA A 82 -5.18 4.65 -8.92
C ALA A 82 -5.32 5.79 -7.90
N ILE A 83 -6.53 6.07 -7.42
CA ILE A 83 -6.75 7.08 -6.37
C ILE A 83 -6.12 6.65 -5.05
N ILE A 84 -6.24 5.38 -4.65
CA ILE A 84 -5.64 4.87 -3.41
C ILE A 84 -4.12 5.04 -3.42
N LEU A 85 -3.49 4.64 -4.51
CA LEU A 85 -2.03 4.61 -4.61
C LEU A 85 -1.42 5.97 -4.93
N LEU A 86 -2.07 6.75 -5.79
CA LEU A 86 -1.50 7.95 -6.42
C LEU A 86 -2.35 9.22 -6.24
N GLY A 87 -3.55 9.12 -5.64
CA GLY A 87 -4.47 10.27 -5.53
C GLY A 87 -3.94 11.37 -4.61
N LYS A 88 -4.30 12.60 -4.89
CA LYS A 88 -4.12 13.71 -3.95
C LYS A 88 -5.00 13.49 -2.71
N TYR A 89 -4.60 14.07 -1.59
CA TYR A 89 -5.35 13.98 -0.32
C TYR A 89 -6.84 14.31 -0.50
N GLU A 90 -7.14 15.39 -1.18
CA GLU A 90 -8.51 15.82 -1.46
C GLU A 90 -9.29 14.87 -2.35
N SER A 91 -8.61 14.05 -3.16
CA SER A 91 -9.28 13.08 -4.04
C SER A 91 -9.81 11.85 -3.31
N ALA A 92 -9.42 11.65 -2.06
CA ALA A 92 -9.91 10.54 -1.23
C ALA A 92 -11.43 10.52 -1.08
N PHE A 93 -12.10 11.69 -1.11
CA PHE A 93 -13.56 11.75 -0.99
C PHE A 93 -14.29 11.07 -2.16
N LYS A 94 -13.65 10.96 -3.33
CA LYS A 94 -14.22 10.28 -4.50
C LYS A 94 -14.37 8.77 -4.31
N LEU A 95 -13.72 8.22 -3.28
CA LEU A 95 -13.82 6.79 -2.93
C LEU A 95 -15.03 6.48 -2.04
N ARG A 96 -15.77 7.49 -1.58
CA ARG A 96 -16.92 7.27 -0.69
C ARG A 96 -17.93 6.29 -1.32
N PRO A 97 -18.59 5.45 -0.47
CA PRO A 97 -18.60 5.46 1.00
C PRO A 97 -17.37 4.80 1.66
N ALA A 98 -16.43 4.24 0.89
CA ALA A 98 -15.23 3.64 1.46
C ALA A 98 -14.32 4.72 2.10
N VAL A 99 -13.76 4.38 3.26
CA VAL A 99 -12.74 5.18 3.93
C VAL A 99 -11.40 4.48 3.76
N VAL A 100 -10.49 5.12 3.02
CA VAL A 100 -9.15 4.59 2.77
C VAL A 100 -8.18 5.24 3.75
N GLN A 101 -7.84 4.50 4.79
CA GLN A 101 -7.04 5.00 5.90
C GLN A 101 -6.24 3.89 6.55
N VAL A 102 -4.98 4.17 6.89
CA VAL A 102 -4.17 3.38 7.81
C VAL A 102 -4.01 4.17 9.09
N THR A 103 -4.18 3.51 10.23
CA THR A 103 -3.98 4.14 11.55
C THR A 103 -2.78 3.51 12.22
N TRP A 104 -1.77 4.31 12.48
CA TRP A 104 -0.68 3.94 13.38
C TRP A 104 -1.04 4.33 14.80
N THR A 105 -0.78 3.44 15.76
CA THR A 105 -1.09 3.66 17.17
C THR A 105 0.06 3.16 18.02
N ARG A 106 0.59 4.02 18.89
CA ARG A 106 1.56 3.65 19.92
C ARG A 106 0.85 3.46 21.25
N ARG A 107 1.10 2.32 21.88
CA ARG A 107 0.58 1.99 23.21
C ARG A 107 1.71 1.87 24.21
N ASP A 108 1.43 2.24 25.45
CA ASP A 108 2.35 2.02 26.57
C ASP A 108 2.30 0.56 27.08
N LYS A 109 3.06 0.28 28.15
CA LYS A 109 3.09 -1.03 28.82
C LYS A 109 1.75 -1.44 29.44
N ASN A 110 0.84 -0.51 29.68
CA ASN A 110 -0.50 -0.76 30.20
C ASN A 110 -1.54 -0.90 29.08
N GLN A 111 -1.10 -0.93 27.81
CA GLN A 111 -1.95 -0.95 26.61
C GLN A 111 -2.77 0.33 26.39
N GLU A 112 -2.45 1.42 27.08
CA GLU A 112 -3.07 2.72 26.85
C GLU A 112 -2.47 3.41 25.63
N VAL A 113 -3.32 4.06 24.84
CA VAL A 113 -2.89 4.80 23.65
C VAL A 113 -2.18 6.08 24.09
N VAL A 114 -0.90 6.20 23.77
CA VAL A 114 -0.06 7.37 24.06
C VAL A 114 0.14 8.27 22.86
N ASP A 115 -0.02 7.71 21.65
CA ASP A 115 0.11 8.45 20.40
C ASP A 115 -0.63 7.73 19.27
N TYR A 116 -1.14 8.46 18.28
CA TYR A 116 -1.74 7.89 17.08
C TYR A 116 -1.69 8.87 15.92
N GLU A 117 -1.67 8.33 14.72
CA GLU A 117 -1.71 9.12 13.49
C GLU A 117 -2.51 8.38 12.42
N HIS A 118 -3.26 9.14 11.63
CA HIS A 118 -4.03 8.64 10.51
C HIS A 118 -3.35 9.01 9.20
N PHE A 119 -3.13 8.02 8.37
CA PHE A 119 -2.55 8.16 7.04
C PHE A 119 -3.61 7.82 6.00
N THR A 120 -3.63 8.59 4.92
CA THR A 120 -4.54 8.40 3.79
C THR A 120 -3.77 8.41 2.48
N VAL A 121 -4.47 8.54 1.36
CA VAL A 121 -3.86 8.60 0.02
C VAL A 121 -2.86 9.77 -0.09
N PRO A 122 -1.81 9.66 -0.93
CA PRO A 122 -1.43 8.53 -1.78
C PRO A 122 -0.59 7.48 -1.04
N PHE A 123 -1.05 6.24 -0.99
CA PHE A 123 -0.36 5.20 -0.19
C PHE A 123 1.05 4.88 -0.65
N ILE A 124 1.39 5.12 -1.92
CA ILE A 124 2.75 4.92 -2.39
C ILE A 124 3.78 5.81 -1.67
N LEU A 125 3.36 6.98 -1.16
CA LEU A 125 4.20 7.88 -0.34
C LEU A 125 4.09 7.53 1.14
N THR A 126 2.89 7.31 1.60
CA THR A 126 2.51 7.11 3.00
C THR A 126 3.17 5.89 3.65
N VAL A 127 3.40 4.81 2.89
CA VAL A 127 4.05 3.59 3.43
C VAL A 127 5.43 3.89 4.04
N ASP A 128 6.23 4.75 3.41
CA ASP A 128 7.54 5.10 3.97
C ASP A 128 7.43 5.97 5.24
N GLU A 129 6.41 6.82 5.32
CA GLU A 129 6.11 7.61 6.52
C GLU A 129 5.69 6.72 7.67
N ILE A 130 4.78 5.75 7.43
CA ILE A 130 4.36 4.78 8.43
C ILE A 130 5.56 3.97 8.94
N LEU A 131 6.41 3.49 8.02
CA LEU A 131 7.61 2.75 8.39
C LEU A 131 8.55 3.57 9.28
N SER A 132 8.66 4.87 9.04
CA SER A 132 9.49 5.76 9.87
C SER A 132 8.95 5.94 11.29
N LYS A 133 7.63 5.73 11.49
CA LYS A 133 6.98 5.79 12.81
C LYS A 133 7.14 4.49 13.61
N ILE A 134 7.46 3.39 12.96
CA ILE A 134 7.66 2.10 13.63
C ILE A 134 9.03 2.11 14.27
N GLU A 135 9.06 2.17 15.62
CA GLU A 135 10.27 2.07 16.41
C GLU A 135 10.82 0.64 16.32
N ASN A 136 11.77 0.43 15.41
CA ASN A 136 12.41 -0.87 15.23
C ASN A 136 13.67 -0.94 16.07
N LEU A 137 13.58 -1.53 17.27
CA LEU A 137 14.69 -1.66 18.19
C LEU A 137 15.76 -2.58 17.61
N THR A 138 17.01 -2.17 17.76
CA THR A 138 18.17 -2.97 17.42
C THR A 138 18.65 -3.69 18.66
N LEU A 139 18.53 -5.02 18.67
CA LEU A 139 19.02 -5.88 19.72
C LEU A 139 20.45 -6.30 19.39
N ARG A 140 21.32 -6.28 20.40
CA ARG A 140 22.67 -6.83 20.31
C ARG A 140 22.73 -8.07 21.17
N GLU A 141 22.98 -9.21 20.56
CA GLU A 141 23.17 -10.48 21.24
C GLU A 141 24.62 -10.94 21.08
N MET A 142 25.20 -11.46 22.16
CA MET A 142 26.53 -12.08 22.13
C MET A 142 26.33 -13.58 21.97
N PRO A 143 26.42 -14.15 20.75
CA PRO A 143 26.35 -15.58 20.57
C PRO A 143 27.53 -16.26 21.31
N GLY A 144 27.26 -17.38 21.99
CA GLY A 144 28.30 -18.12 22.69
C GLY A 144 29.45 -18.51 21.75
N GLY A 145 30.66 -18.09 22.09
CA GLY A 145 31.87 -18.44 21.32
C GLY A 145 32.32 -17.40 20.29
N THR A 146 31.65 -16.23 20.20
CA THR A 146 32.10 -15.11 19.36
C THR A 146 32.54 -13.92 20.22
N LEU A 147 33.50 -13.14 19.71
CA LEU A 147 33.96 -11.88 20.34
C LEU A 147 33.15 -10.65 19.87
N PHE A 148 32.32 -10.84 18.86
CA PHE A 148 31.56 -9.76 18.27
C PHE A 148 30.07 -9.98 18.48
N PRO A 149 29.31 -8.94 18.89
CA PRO A 149 27.86 -9.03 19.01
C PRO A 149 27.21 -9.13 17.64
N ASP A 150 26.24 -10.02 17.49
CA ASP A 150 25.28 -10.00 16.39
C ASP A 150 24.24 -8.90 16.64
N THR A 151 23.90 -8.22 15.57
CA THR A 151 22.93 -7.14 15.60
C THR A 151 21.67 -7.59 14.89
N MET A 152 20.57 -7.68 15.62
CA MET A 152 19.27 -8.07 15.08
C MET A 152 18.29 -6.93 15.25
N LYS A 153 17.49 -6.65 14.21
CA LYS A 153 16.32 -5.80 14.35
C LYS A 153 15.18 -6.59 14.98
N GLN A 154 14.39 -5.93 15.83
CA GLN A 154 13.22 -6.55 16.47
C GLN A 154 12.20 -7.02 15.42
N TYR A 155 12.04 -6.23 14.36
CA TYR A 155 11.15 -6.55 13.24
C TYR A 155 11.95 -6.52 11.94
N ASP A 156 11.68 -7.48 11.07
CA ASP A 156 12.23 -7.48 9.72
C ASP A 156 11.54 -6.41 8.86
N ASP A 157 12.31 -5.49 8.31
CA ASP A 157 11.80 -4.37 7.52
C ASP A 157 11.01 -4.82 6.27
N TYR A 158 11.41 -5.95 5.67
CA TYR A 158 10.72 -6.52 4.53
C TYR A 158 9.33 -7.03 4.93
N THR A 159 9.24 -7.79 6.03
CA THR A 159 7.99 -8.33 6.53
C THR A 159 6.98 -7.23 6.88
N ILE A 160 7.44 -6.13 7.49
CA ILE A 160 6.57 -5.00 7.79
C ILE A 160 6.08 -4.32 6.51
N ARG A 161 6.95 -4.13 5.51
CA ARG A 161 6.54 -3.58 4.20
C ARG A 161 5.47 -4.44 3.53
N GLU A 162 5.69 -5.74 3.48
CA GLU A 162 4.71 -6.67 2.90
C GLU A 162 3.38 -6.61 3.64
N ALA A 163 3.38 -6.55 4.97
CA ALA A 163 2.16 -6.41 5.75
C ALA A 163 1.41 -5.12 5.39
N LEU A 164 2.11 -3.99 5.26
CA LEU A 164 1.51 -2.70 4.89
C LEU A 164 0.98 -2.67 3.44
N HIS A 165 1.61 -3.42 2.53
CA HIS A 165 1.14 -3.51 1.14
C HIS A 165 -0.08 -4.44 0.98
N ASN A 166 -0.31 -5.33 1.95
CA ASN A 166 -1.38 -6.34 1.92
C ASN A 166 -2.57 -5.99 2.83
N CYS A 167 -2.60 -4.77 3.40
CA CYS A 167 -3.70 -4.28 4.24
C CYS A 167 -4.90 -3.73 3.40
#